data_63de161f79d4a7b171ec71234c46beb1
#
_entry.id   63de161f79d4a7b171ec71234c46beb1
#
_cell.length_a   1.000
_cell.length_b   1.000
_cell.length_c   1.000
_cell.angle_alpha   90.00
_cell.angle_beta   90.00
_cell.angle_gamma   90.00
#
_symmetry.space_group_name_H-M   'P 1'
#
loop_
_entity.id
_entity.type
_entity.pdbx_description
1 polymer ?
#
loop_
_entity_poly.entity_id
_entity_poly.type
_entity_poly.pdbx_seq_one_letter_code
_entity_poly.pdbx_strand_id
1 'polypeptide(L)'
;ATTVTAPLPQIEQTLTRIADGVTSGMPGAQLLGSYLEGPYFTPEHKGAHDQALFRELDIPELERLQQLARGTLRVVALAPEKPRVLEAIRHLVANDVRVMLGHSAADHDTTMAALSAGATGLVHCFNGMRSLHHREPGMVGAGLIHPHAWLELIADGHHLHSGVLRLCHCCAGERLLLITDAMRAAGMPDGHYLLGNHRVEMKAGVVRTEAGGLAGSTLTLLGAVRNMVQLADVPLADAIHMASLAPARMLGIADRLGSLSVGKQANLLALGNELAQQHIWVAGREIDPACFSPLFSESRVSHGAQESPCI
;
A
#
# COMPACT_ATOMS: atom_id res chain seq x y z
N ALA A 1 -8.20 -1.32 1.18
CA ALA A 1 -8.25 0.03 0.58
C ALA A 1 -7.42 0.99 1.43
N THR A 2 -6.64 1.89 0.78
CA THR A 2 -5.74 2.83 1.46
C THR A 2 -6.35 4.23 1.44
N THR A 3 -6.23 4.96 2.58
CA THR A 3 -6.55 6.38 2.66
C THR A 3 -5.31 7.21 2.29
N VAL A 4 -5.51 8.51 2.12
CA VAL A 4 -4.45 9.53 2.06
C VAL A 4 -4.72 10.54 3.17
N THR A 5 -3.70 11.29 3.61
CA THR A 5 -3.90 12.39 4.56
C THR A 5 -4.98 13.35 4.07
N ALA A 6 -6.01 13.55 4.89
CA ALA A 6 -7.17 14.37 4.60
C ALA A 6 -7.71 14.99 5.91
N PRO A 7 -8.64 15.95 5.87
CA PRO A 7 -9.34 16.40 7.07
C PRO A 7 -9.97 15.23 7.83
N LEU A 8 -9.87 15.22 9.16
CA LEU A 8 -10.30 14.10 10.00
C LEU A 8 -11.73 13.61 9.70
N PRO A 9 -12.74 14.50 9.51
CA PRO A 9 -14.09 14.04 9.16
C PRO A 9 -14.17 13.27 7.84
N GLN A 10 -13.30 13.58 6.88
CA GLN A 10 -13.22 12.86 5.60
C GLN A 10 -12.58 11.47 5.78
N ILE A 11 -11.54 11.37 6.61
CA ILE A 11 -10.93 10.08 6.99
C ILE A 11 -11.98 9.20 7.67
N GLU A 12 -12.70 9.73 8.65
CA GLU A 12 -13.78 9.04 9.38
C GLU A 12 -14.87 8.50 8.43
N GLN A 13 -15.31 9.34 7.49
CA GLN A 13 -16.27 8.93 6.48
C GLN A 13 -15.72 7.84 5.55
N THR A 14 -14.45 7.96 5.16
CA THR A 14 -13.79 6.98 4.30
C THR A 14 -13.68 5.62 4.99
N LEU A 15 -13.25 5.58 6.26
CA LEU A 15 -13.18 4.34 7.03
C LEU A 15 -14.56 3.68 7.18
N THR A 16 -15.60 4.47 7.42
CA THR A 16 -16.98 3.97 7.50
C THR A 16 -17.42 3.34 6.17
N ARG A 17 -17.16 4.01 5.04
CA ARG A 17 -17.50 3.50 3.70
C ARG A 17 -16.73 2.22 3.36
N ILE A 18 -15.44 2.15 3.72
CA ILE A 18 -14.66 0.91 3.54
C ILE A 18 -15.26 -0.23 4.36
N ALA A 19 -15.65 0.04 5.60
CA ALA A 19 -16.31 -0.96 6.45
C ALA A 19 -17.66 -1.42 5.87
N ASP A 20 -18.44 -0.52 5.26
CA ASP A 20 -19.67 -0.87 4.51
C ASP A 20 -19.34 -1.80 3.35
N GLY A 21 -18.31 -1.46 2.55
CA GLY A 21 -17.86 -2.28 1.42
C GLY A 21 -17.35 -3.66 1.82
N VAL A 22 -16.68 -3.78 2.96
CA VAL A 22 -16.25 -5.08 3.51
C VAL A 22 -17.48 -5.94 3.88
N THR A 23 -18.49 -5.33 4.47
CA THR A 23 -19.71 -6.04 4.94
C THR A 23 -20.61 -6.43 3.78
N SER A 24 -20.84 -5.53 2.83
CA SER A 24 -21.72 -5.78 1.68
C SER A 24 -21.07 -6.63 0.59
N GLY A 25 -19.75 -6.74 0.59
CA GLY A 25 -18.97 -7.32 -0.49
C GLY A 25 -18.83 -6.36 -1.67
N MET A 26 -17.80 -6.60 -2.46
CA MET A 26 -17.48 -5.83 -3.67
C MET A 26 -17.36 -6.78 -4.86
N PRO A 27 -17.73 -6.38 -6.08
CA PRO A 27 -17.45 -7.19 -7.25
C PRO A 27 -15.93 -7.31 -7.46
N GLY A 28 -15.48 -8.50 -7.87
CA GLY A 28 -14.06 -8.79 -8.08
C GLY A 28 -13.32 -9.18 -6.81
N ALA A 29 -12.18 -8.57 -6.54
CA ALA A 29 -11.34 -8.91 -5.40
C ALA A 29 -12.03 -8.62 -4.05
N GLN A 30 -11.80 -9.48 -3.08
CA GLN A 30 -12.31 -9.29 -1.73
C GLN A 30 -11.65 -8.11 -1.04
N LEU A 31 -12.44 -7.15 -0.57
CA LEU A 31 -11.99 -6.06 0.28
C LEU A 31 -11.78 -6.57 1.71
N LEU A 32 -10.54 -6.54 2.20
CA LEU A 32 -10.17 -7.07 3.52
C LEU A 32 -10.27 -6.03 4.64
N GLY A 33 -10.25 -4.74 4.29
CA GLY A 33 -10.32 -3.66 5.25
C GLY A 33 -9.60 -2.41 4.78
N SER A 34 -9.34 -1.50 5.73
CA SER A 34 -8.69 -0.23 5.50
C SER A 34 -7.22 -0.23 5.93
N TYR A 35 -6.42 0.53 5.18
CA TYR A 35 -5.06 0.93 5.48
C TYR A 35 -5.09 2.46 5.67
N LEU A 36 -4.89 2.92 6.90
CA LEU A 36 -4.84 4.35 7.23
C LEU A 36 -3.41 4.86 6.99
N GLU A 37 -3.21 5.55 5.87
CA GLU A 37 -1.94 6.19 5.52
C GLU A 37 -2.01 7.69 5.80
N GLY A 38 -1.32 8.10 6.88
CA GLY A 38 -1.50 9.40 7.49
C GLY A 38 -2.76 9.50 8.36
N PRO A 39 -2.93 10.58 9.10
CA PRO A 39 -2.19 11.86 9.06
C PRO A 39 -1.00 11.95 10.04
N TYR A 40 -0.53 10.87 10.62
CA TYR A 40 0.46 10.86 11.72
C TYR A 40 1.91 10.85 11.19
N PHE A 41 2.23 11.79 10.29
CA PHE A 41 3.51 11.91 9.60
C PHE A 41 4.30 13.14 10.01
N THR A 42 5.56 13.27 9.55
CA THR A 42 6.42 14.43 9.75
C THR A 42 6.70 15.16 8.43
N PRO A 43 6.92 16.50 8.47
CA PRO A 43 6.95 17.31 7.24
C PRO A 43 8.11 17.00 6.30
N GLU A 44 9.27 16.57 6.84
CA GLU A 44 10.52 16.45 6.08
C GLU A 44 10.43 15.48 4.91
N HIS A 45 9.66 14.41 5.08
CA HIS A 45 9.47 13.36 4.07
C HIS A 45 7.98 13.15 3.73
N LYS A 46 7.22 14.24 3.68
CA LYS A 46 5.78 14.24 3.48
C LYS A 46 5.32 13.61 2.15
N GLY A 47 6.19 13.48 1.14
CA GLY A 47 5.78 13.03 -0.18
C GLY A 47 4.68 13.90 -0.77
N ALA A 48 3.63 13.29 -1.27
CA ALA A 48 2.44 13.96 -1.82
C ALA A 48 1.37 14.32 -0.76
N HIS A 49 1.62 14.07 0.54
CA HIS A 49 0.67 14.41 1.59
C HIS A 49 0.67 15.92 1.90
N ASP A 50 -0.49 16.46 2.29
CA ASP A 50 -0.63 17.82 2.75
C ASP A 50 -0.21 17.93 4.23
N GLN A 51 0.96 18.52 4.47
CA GLN A 51 1.50 18.68 5.83
C GLN A 51 0.65 19.55 6.75
N ALA A 52 -0.21 20.43 6.20
CA ALA A 52 -1.11 21.25 7.01
C ALA A 52 -2.20 20.40 7.72
N LEU A 53 -2.38 19.17 7.27
CA LEU A 53 -3.34 18.22 7.83
C LEU A 53 -2.68 17.18 8.75
N PHE A 54 -1.36 17.25 8.98
CA PHE A 54 -0.67 16.33 9.87
C PHE A 54 -1.13 16.52 11.32
N ARG A 55 -1.21 15.43 12.03
CA ARG A 55 -1.74 15.37 13.39
C ARG A 55 -0.73 14.73 14.35
N GLU A 56 -0.84 15.09 15.61
CA GLU A 56 -0.17 14.37 16.67
C GLU A 56 -0.90 13.07 17.00
N LEU A 57 -0.16 12.08 17.52
CA LEU A 57 -0.73 10.81 17.94
C LEU A 57 -1.58 11.00 19.20
N ASP A 58 -2.83 10.60 19.11
CA ASP A 58 -3.79 10.61 20.22
C ASP A 58 -4.52 9.26 20.30
N ILE A 59 -4.40 8.57 21.43
CA ILE A 59 -5.00 7.23 21.59
C ILE A 59 -6.52 7.26 21.50
N PRO A 60 -7.24 8.19 22.16
CA PRO A 60 -8.69 8.34 21.97
C PRO A 60 -9.11 8.54 20.50
N GLU A 61 -8.33 9.30 19.72
CA GLU A 61 -8.61 9.47 18.29
C GLU A 61 -8.42 8.14 17.51
N LEU A 62 -7.34 7.41 17.78
CA LEU A 62 -7.11 6.08 17.19
C LEU A 62 -8.23 5.09 17.53
N GLU A 63 -8.68 5.06 18.78
CA GLU A 63 -9.81 4.24 19.21
C GLU A 63 -11.10 4.61 18.47
N ARG A 64 -11.39 5.89 18.32
CA ARG A 64 -12.54 6.37 17.55
C ARG A 64 -12.46 5.93 16.08
N LEU A 65 -11.31 6.05 15.44
CA LEU A 65 -11.11 5.60 14.06
C LEU A 65 -11.31 4.08 13.92
N GLN A 66 -10.82 3.29 14.88
CA GLN A 66 -11.06 1.83 14.94
C GLN A 66 -12.56 1.51 15.10
N GLN A 67 -13.29 2.24 15.94
CA GLN A 67 -14.73 2.07 16.12
C GLN A 67 -15.49 2.35 14.83
N LEU A 68 -15.18 3.47 14.14
CA LEU A 68 -15.79 3.83 12.86
C LEU A 68 -15.50 2.83 11.75
N ALA A 69 -14.29 2.27 11.76
CA ALA A 69 -13.91 1.18 10.87
C ALA A 69 -14.55 -0.17 11.23
N ARG A 70 -15.25 -0.30 12.36
CA ARG A 70 -15.97 -1.54 12.77
C ARG A 70 -15.11 -2.80 12.69
N GLY A 71 -13.84 -2.72 13.15
CA GLY A 71 -12.89 -3.84 13.12
C GLY A 71 -12.27 -4.11 11.74
N THR A 72 -12.51 -3.26 10.74
CA THR A 72 -11.89 -3.40 9.41
C THR A 72 -10.64 -2.55 9.22
N LEU A 73 -10.19 -1.78 10.21
CA LEU A 73 -8.88 -1.12 10.18
C LEU A 73 -7.80 -2.18 10.38
N ARG A 74 -7.06 -2.47 9.33
CA ARG A 74 -6.04 -3.52 9.31
C ARG A 74 -4.62 -3.00 9.50
N VAL A 75 -4.34 -1.82 8.94
CA VAL A 75 -3.00 -1.25 8.94
C VAL A 75 -3.09 0.24 9.24
N VAL A 76 -2.14 0.76 10.00
CA VAL A 76 -1.92 2.19 10.22
C VAL A 76 -0.47 2.52 9.89
N ALA A 77 -0.23 3.50 9.02
CA ALA A 77 1.09 4.05 8.78
C ALA A 77 1.32 5.29 9.63
N LEU A 78 2.51 5.39 10.24
CA LEU A 78 2.89 6.53 11.08
C LEU A 78 4.41 6.76 11.08
N ALA A 79 4.82 7.97 11.47
CA ALA A 79 6.22 8.35 11.60
C ALA A 79 6.75 7.97 13.01
N PRO A 80 7.84 7.20 13.11
CA PRO A 80 8.32 6.66 14.39
C PRO A 80 8.94 7.71 15.33
N GLU A 81 9.24 8.92 14.87
CA GLU A 81 9.71 10.02 15.69
C GLU A 81 8.58 10.85 16.35
N LYS A 82 7.31 10.53 16.05
CA LYS A 82 6.18 11.22 16.68
C LYS A 82 6.15 11.01 18.19
N PRO A 83 5.80 12.04 18.98
CA PRO A 83 5.57 11.87 20.42
C PRO A 83 4.54 10.77 20.69
N ARG A 84 4.75 9.98 21.73
CA ARG A 84 3.89 8.84 22.15
C ARG A 84 3.80 7.69 21.14
N VAL A 85 4.67 7.64 20.14
CA VAL A 85 4.61 6.61 19.08
C VAL A 85 4.70 5.19 19.63
N LEU A 86 5.58 4.93 20.61
CA LEU A 86 5.73 3.58 21.16
C LEU A 86 4.46 3.12 21.92
N GLU A 87 3.74 4.05 22.55
CA GLU A 87 2.45 3.79 23.18
C GLU A 87 1.39 3.48 22.12
N ALA A 88 1.32 4.30 21.07
CA ALA A 88 0.38 4.09 19.95
C ALA A 88 0.63 2.76 19.23
N ILE A 89 1.90 2.38 18.98
CA ILE A 89 2.26 1.09 18.39
C ILE A 89 1.73 -0.07 19.25
N ARG A 90 2.03 -0.05 20.55
CA ARG A 90 1.56 -1.11 21.45
C ARG A 90 0.04 -1.19 21.51
N HIS A 91 -0.64 -0.04 21.55
CA HIS A 91 -2.11 0.03 21.54
C HIS A 91 -2.69 -0.60 20.25
N LEU A 92 -2.18 -0.21 19.08
CA LEU A 92 -2.65 -0.71 17.79
C LEU A 92 -2.41 -2.22 17.64
N VAL A 93 -1.21 -2.68 18.00
CA VAL A 93 -0.84 -4.11 17.93
C VAL A 93 -1.70 -4.96 18.89
N ALA A 94 -1.99 -4.47 20.11
CA ALA A 94 -2.87 -5.14 21.04
C ALA A 94 -4.31 -5.28 20.52
N ASN A 95 -4.71 -4.45 19.55
CA ASN A 95 -6.01 -4.48 18.88
C ASN A 95 -5.95 -5.13 17.47
N ASP A 96 -4.93 -5.95 17.20
CA ASP A 96 -4.71 -6.66 15.91
C ASP A 96 -4.59 -5.74 14.68
N VAL A 97 -4.11 -4.51 14.88
CA VAL A 97 -3.80 -3.56 13.81
C VAL A 97 -2.31 -3.58 13.54
N ARG A 98 -1.93 -3.79 12.29
CA ARG A 98 -0.52 -3.74 11.84
C ARG A 98 -0.06 -2.29 11.78
N VAL A 99 1.18 -2.04 12.18
CA VAL A 99 1.75 -0.69 12.18
C VAL A 99 2.92 -0.64 11.20
N MET A 100 2.78 0.15 10.16
CA MET A 100 3.84 0.41 9.19
C MET A 100 4.47 1.78 9.45
N LEU A 101 5.77 1.91 9.21
CA LEU A 101 6.53 3.13 9.47
C LEU A 101 6.90 3.79 8.15
N GLY A 102 6.70 5.10 8.03
CA GLY A 102 7.07 5.87 6.85
C GLY A 102 6.72 7.35 6.97
N HIS A 103 6.94 8.09 5.88
CA HIS A 103 6.82 9.56 5.82
C HIS A 103 7.53 10.24 6.99
N SER A 104 8.83 9.96 7.14
CA SER A 104 9.55 10.15 8.38
C SER A 104 11.03 10.45 8.11
N ALA A 105 11.61 11.34 8.92
CA ALA A 105 13.04 11.62 8.96
C ALA A 105 13.79 10.79 10.03
N ALA A 106 13.14 9.79 10.62
CA ALA A 106 13.71 9.00 11.71
C ALA A 106 15.06 8.38 11.33
N ASP A 107 15.93 8.33 12.30
CA ASP A 107 17.20 7.62 12.21
C ASP A 107 17.03 6.11 12.44
N HIS A 108 18.14 5.40 12.35
CA HIS A 108 18.20 3.96 12.56
C HIS A 108 17.67 3.54 13.93
N ASP A 109 18.12 4.20 15.00
CA ASP A 109 17.83 3.79 16.38
C ASP A 109 16.37 4.05 16.75
N THR A 110 15.82 5.19 16.34
CA THR A 110 14.39 5.50 16.48
C THR A 110 13.53 4.46 15.77
N THR A 111 13.92 4.07 14.56
CA THR A 111 13.20 3.03 13.78
C THR A 111 13.29 1.66 14.45
N MET A 112 14.49 1.27 14.93
CA MET A 112 14.67 0.02 15.67
C MET A 112 13.86 -0.04 16.96
N ALA A 113 13.76 1.10 17.69
CA ALA A 113 12.91 1.18 18.88
C ALA A 113 11.44 0.97 18.55
N ALA A 114 10.95 1.56 17.46
CA ALA A 114 9.56 1.38 17.00
C ALA A 114 9.29 -0.07 16.56
N LEU A 115 10.20 -0.69 15.80
CA LEU A 115 10.10 -2.11 15.40
C LEU A 115 10.12 -3.03 16.62
N SER A 116 10.98 -2.76 17.59
CA SER A 116 11.06 -3.51 18.86
C SER A 116 9.80 -3.34 19.73
N ALA A 117 9.10 -2.21 19.59
CA ALA A 117 7.81 -1.97 20.26
C ALA A 117 6.62 -2.71 19.61
N GLY A 118 6.84 -3.35 18.45
CA GLY A 118 5.85 -4.14 17.73
C GLY A 118 5.44 -3.58 16.37
N ALA A 119 6.06 -2.51 15.86
CA ALA A 119 5.80 -2.07 14.50
C ALA A 119 6.10 -3.20 13.51
N THR A 120 5.25 -3.32 12.51
CA THR A 120 5.21 -4.46 11.58
C THR A 120 6.26 -4.35 10.48
N GLY A 121 6.55 -3.12 10.01
CA GLY A 121 7.49 -2.91 8.91
C GLY A 121 7.52 -1.48 8.38
N LEU A 122 7.98 -1.33 7.13
CA LEU A 122 8.10 -0.04 6.45
C LEU A 122 7.15 0.04 5.25
N VAL A 123 6.36 1.11 5.16
CA VAL A 123 5.52 1.43 4.00
C VAL A 123 6.40 1.89 2.83
N HIS A 124 6.09 1.49 1.60
CA HIS A 124 6.80 1.85 0.35
C HIS A 124 8.30 2.19 0.57
N CYS A 125 9.03 1.23 1.11
CA CYS A 125 10.42 1.37 1.57
C CYS A 125 11.30 2.15 0.55
N PHE A 126 12.16 3.03 1.03
CA PHE A 126 12.94 4.08 0.36
C PHE A 126 12.17 5.35 0.00
N ASN A 127 10.86 5.29 -0.19
CA ASN A 127 10.07 6.46 -0.56
C ASN A 127 9.53 7.16 0.70
N GLY A 128 9.50 8.48 0.70
CA GLY A 128 9.01 9.23 1.87
C GLY A 128 9.80 8.95 3.16
N MET A 129 11.09 8.68 3.09
CA MET A 129 11.94 8.42 4.25
C MET A 129 13.41 8.80 4.01
N ARG A 130 14.17 8.89 5.09
CA ARG A 130 15.60 9.20 5.03
C ARG A 130 16.33 8.11 4.23
N SER A 131 17.18 8.54 3.28
CA SER A 131 17.95 7.65 2.41
C SER A 131 18.97 6.80 3.19
N LEU A 132 19.23 5.60 2.68
CA LEU A 132 20.28 4.72 3.20
C LEU A 132 21.66 5.35 2.97
N HIS A 133 22.41 5.54 4.04
CA HIS A 133 23.77 6.05 4.00
C HIS A 133 24.68 5.16 4.85
N HIS A 134 25.93 4.96 4.42
CA HIS A 134 26.87 4.00 5.05
C HIS A 134 27.27 4.32 6.50
N ARG A 135 27.07 5.56 6.96
CA ARG A 135 27.31 5.98 8.35
C ARG A 135 26.02 6.33 9.09
N GLU A 136 24.90 6.45 8.40
CA GLU A 136 23.58 6.77 8.92
C GLU A 136 22.55 5.95 8.13
N PRO A 137 22.33 4.68 8.49
CA PRO A 137 21.50 3.77 7.69
C PRO A 137 20.02 4.16 7.61
N GLY A 138 19.55 4.99 8.54
CA GLY A 138 18.18 5.47 8.59
C GLY A 138 17.14 4.36 8.75
N MET A 139 15.89 4.67 8.41
CA MET A 139 14.80 3.72 8.45
C MET A 139 15.03 2.53 7.54
N VAL A 140 15.52 2.79 6.33
CA VAL A 140 15.77 1.75 5.31
C VAL A 140 16.74 0.70 5.86
N GLY A 141 17.88 1.13 6.41
CA GLY A 141 18.87 0.22 6.99
C GLY A 141 18.30 -0.59 8.14
N ALA A 142 17.55 0.05 9.05
CA ALA A 142 16.88 -0.64 10.14
C ALA A 142 15.91 -1.72 9.63
N GLY A 143 15.05 -1.40 8.66
CA GLY A 143 14.10 -2.36 8.09
C GLY A 143 14.76 -3.53 7.35
N LEU A 144 15.82 -3.26 6.57
CA LEU A 144 16.53 -4.30 5.83
C LEU A 144 17.16 -5.36 6.75
N ILE A 145 17.73 -4.94 7.88
CA ILE A 145 18.42 -5.85 8.82
C ILE A 145 17.54 -6.40 9.93
N HIS A 146 16.40 -5.76 10.25
CA HIS A 146 15.52 -6.23 11.32
C HIS A 146 14.86 -7.57 10.92
N PRO A 147 14.96 -8.65 11.72
CA PRO A 147 14.59 -10.01 11.29
C PRO A 147 13.10 -10.19 11.03
N HIS A 148 12.25 -9.33 11.59
CA HIS A 148 10.79 -9.46 11.50
C HIS A 148 10.09 -8.29 10.79
N ALA A 149 10.83 -7.27 10.35
CA ALA A 149 10.24 -6.15 9.65
C ALA A 149 9.84 -6.53 8.21
N TRP A 150 8.58 -6.31 7.86
CA TRP A 150 8.09 -6.39 6.51
C TRP A 150 8.42 -5.11 5.74
N LEU A 151 8.74 -5.24 4.44
CA LEU A 151 9.11 -4.10 3.61
C LEU A 151 8.22 -4.06 2.38
N GLU A 152 7.41 -3.02 2.24
CA GLU A 152 6.59 -2.78 1.06
C GLU A 152 7.43 -2.14 -0.03
N LEU A 153 7.31 -2.63 -1.27
CA LEU A 153 8.04 -2.12 -2.44
C LEU A 153 7.09 -1.75 -3.57
N ILE A 154 7.28 -0.58 -4.17
CA ILE A 154 6.65 -0.17 -5.42
C ILE A 154 7.61 -0.53 -6.57
N ALA A 155 7.36 -1.63 -7.23
CA ALA A 155 8.21 -2.16 -8.29
C ALA A 155 7.75 -1.70 -9.68
N ASP A 156 7.57 -0.39 -9.89
CA ASP A 156 7.12 0.20 -11.16
C ASP A 156 8.27 0.64 -12.09
N GLY A 157 9.52 0.57 -11.61
CA GLY A 157 10.71 1.03 -12.34
C GLY A 157 10.93 2.56 -12.27
N HIS A 158 10.06 3.31 -11.56
CA HIS A 158 10.15 4.75 -11.37
C HIS A 158 10.45 5.13 -9.92
N HIS A 159 9.79 4.50 -8.96
CA HIS A 159 10.00 4.71 -7.53
C HIS A 159 11.32 4.10 -7.06
N LEU A 160 11.69 2.94 -7.57
CA LEU A 160 12.92 2.23 -7.21
C LEU A 160 13.71 1.84 -8.47
N HIS A 161 15.01 2.12 -8.44
CA HIS A 161 15.94 1.57 -9.43
C HIS A 161 16.00 0.05 -9.31
N SER A 162 16.17 -0.67 -10.43
CA SER A 162 16.22 -2.14 -10.45
C SER A 162 17.27 -2.73 -9.52
N GLY A 163 18.44 -2.11 -9.42
CA GLY A 163 19.49 -2.49 -8.46
C GLY A 163 19.06 -2.38 -7.00
N VAL A 164 18.17 -1.43 -6.66
CA VAL A 164 17.62 -1.29 -5.31
C VAL A 164 16.60 -2.39 -5.03
N LEU A 165 15.74 -2.72 -6.01
CA LEU A 165 14.83 -3.87 -5.90
C LEU A 165 15.60 -5.17 -5.66
N ARG A 166 16.71 -5.38 -6.40
CA ARG A 166 17.60 -6.53 -6.21
C ARG A 166 18.27 -6.53 -4.83
N LEU A 167 18.77 -5.38 -4.36
CA LEU A 167 19.33 -5.23 -3.03
C LEU A 167 18.32 -5.62 -1.94
N CYS A 168 17.06 -5.14 -2.04
CA CYS A 168 16.00 -5.53 -1.12
C CYS A 168 15.79 -7.04 -1.10
N HIS A 169 15.73 -7.66 -2.29
CA HIS A 169 15.57 -9.11 -2.40
C HIS A 169 16.71 -9.87 -1.71
N CYS A 170 17.95 -9.45 -1.92
CA CYS A 170 19.10 -10.08 -1.27
C CYS A 170 19.11 -9.94 0.26
N CYS A 171 18.65 -8.79 0.78
CA CYS A 171 18.70 -8.50 2.23
C CYS A 171 17.46 -8.99 2.99
N ALA A 172 16.26 -8.85 2.42
CA ALA A 172 15.03 -9.09 3.14
C ALA A 172 14.27 -10.37 2.72
N GLY A 173 14.52 -10.88 1.49
CA GLY A 173 13.97 -12.16 1.01
C GLY A 173 12.46 -12.27 1.18
N GLU A 174 12.02 -13.25 1.97
CA GLU A 174 10.59 -13.55 2.21
C GLU A 174 9.82 -12.44 2.94
N ARG A 175 10.50 -11.42 3.48
CA ARG A 175 9.89 -10.28 4.18
C ARG A 175 9.49 -9.13 3.25
N LEU A 176 9.64 -9.29 1.94
CA LEU A 176 9.23 -8.30 0.96
C LEU A 176 7.76 -8.45 0.60
N LEU A 177 7.10 -7.32 0.43
CA LEU A 177 5.73 -7.19 -0.04
C LEU A 177 5.71 -6.32 -1.30
N LEU A 178 5.04 -6.77 -2.36
CA LEU A 178 4.74 -5.92 -3.49
C LEU A 178 3.45 -5.16 -3.24
N ILE A 179 3.51 -3.86 -3.38
CA ILE A 179 2.36 -2.96 -3.36
C ILE A 179 2.29 -2.18 -4.67
N THR A 180 1.13 -1.65 -4.97
CA THR A 180 0.97 -0.79 -6.13
C THR A 180 1.16 0.68 -5.78
N ASP A 181 0.73 1.10 -4.61
CA ASP A 181 0.56 2.52 -4.27
C ASP A 181 -0.20 3.28 -5.39
N ALA A 182 -1.18 2.57 -6.00
CA ALA A 182 -1.90 3.08 -7.14
C ALA A 182 -2.93 4.12 -6.70
N MET A 183 -2.98 5.21 -7.46
CA MET A 183 -3.96 6.26 -7.25
C MET A 183 -5.05 6.23 -8.34
N ARG A 184 -6.06 7.11 -8.24
CA ARG A 184 -7.24 7.12 -9.12
C ARG A 184 -6.97 7.25 -10.62
N ALA A 185 -5.75 7.60 -11.03
CA ALA A 185 -5.37 7.63 -12.45
C ALA A 185 -5.02 6.24 -13.00
N ALA A 186 -4.88 5.22 -12.15
CA ALA A 186 -4.57 3.87 -12.60
C ALA A 186 -5.67 3.32 -13.54
N GLY A 187 -5.26 2.89 -14.74
CA GLY A 187 -6.18 2.45 -15.78
C GLY A 187 -6.92 3.56 -16.53
N MET A 188 -6.61 4.82 -16.26
CA MET A 188 -7.20 5.99 -16.93
C MET A 188 -6.25 6.55 -18.00
N PRO A 189 -6.75 7.37 -18.97
CA PRO A 189 -5.90 8.06 -19.93
C PRO A 189 -4.95 9.06 -19.27
N ASP A 190 -3.86 9.40 -19.96
CA ASP A 190 -2.99 10.53 -19.57
C ASP A 190 -3.81 11.81 -19.36
N GLY A 191 -3.46 12.59 -18.32
CA GLY A 191 -4.21 13.81 -17.98
C GLY A 191 -3.99 14.27 -16.56
N HIS A 192 -4.84 15.21 -16.13
CA HIS A 192 -4.79 15.79 -14.79
C HIS A 192 -5.80 15.12 -13.85
N TYR A 193 -5.34 14.79 -12.65
CA TYR A 193 -6.12 14.12 -11.62
C TYR A 193 -5.96 14.83 -10.27
N LEU A 194 -6.65 14.32 -9.26
CA LEU A 194 -6.50 14.76 -7.87
C LEU A 194 -5.98 13.60 -7.01
N LEU A 195 -4.98 13.86 -6.19
CA LEU A 195 -4.58 13.02 -5.07
C LEU A 195 -4.82 13.80 -3.77
N GLY A 196 -5.81 13.39 -3.00
CA GLY A 196 -6.36 14.28 -1.96
C GLY A 196 -6.82 15.60 -2.58
N ASN A 197 -6.29 16.72 -2.06
CA ASN A 197 -6.56 18.07 -2.58
C ASN A 197 -5.51 18.57 -3.59
N HIS A 198 -4.48 17.78 -3.88
CA HIS A 198 -3.38 18.17 -4.78
C HIS A 198 -3.68 17.78 -6.22
N ARG A 199 -3.42 18.73 -7.14
CA ARG A 199 -3.39 18.43 -8.57
C ARG A 199 -2.13 17.63 -8.91
N VAL A 200 -2.31 16.61 -9.73
CA VAL A 200 -1.24 15.77 -10.25
C VAL A 200 -1.43 15.57 -11.76
N GLU A 201 -0.36 15.36 -12.48
CA GLU A 201 -0.38 15.04 -13.90
C GLU A 201 0.09 13.61 -14.12
N MET A 202 -0.68 12.83 -14.86
CA MET A 202 -0.25 11.54 -15.39
C MET A 202 0.19 11.72 -16.84
N LYS A 203 1.42 11.27 -17.12
CA LYS A 203 1.98 11.25 -18.48
C LYS A 203 2.75 9.96 -18.68
N ALA A 204 2.42 9.23 -19.74
CA ALA A 204 2.99 7.91 -20.05
C ALA A 204 2.94 6.95 -18.84
N GLY A 205 1.81 6.97 -18.09
CA GLY A 205 1.61 6.13 -16.92
C GLY A 205 2.33 6.56 -15.65
N VAL A 206 3.12 7.64 -15.67
CA VAL A 206 3.83 8.17 -14.48
C VAL A 206 3.09 9.37 -13.92
N VAL A 207 2.77 9.33 -12.63
CA VAL A 207 2.05 10.42 -11.95
C VAL A 207 3.02 11.30 -11.19
N ARG A 208 2.91 12.63 -11.38
CA ARG A 208 3.76 13.63 -10.73
C ARG A 208 2.95 14.77 -10.15
N THR A 209 3.44 15.29 -9.02
CA THR A 209 2.98 16.58 -8.48
C THR A 209 3.44 17.74 -9.36
N GLU A 210 2.86 18.92 -9.19
CA GLU A 210 3.32 20.17 -9.84
C GLU A 210 4.80 20.48 -9.56
N ALA A 211 5.33 20.05 -8.42
CA ALA A 211 6.75 20.17 -8.07
C ALA A 211 7.64 19.11 -8.74
N GLY A 212 7.08 18.20 -9.55
CA GLY A 212 7.81 17.16 -10.27
C GLY A 212 8.07 15.86 -9.49
N GLY A 213 7.75 15.79 -8.21
CA GLY A 213 7.86 14.57 -7.40
C GLY A 213 6.84 13.50 -7.82
N LEU A 214 7.15 12.23 -7.60
CA LEU A 214 6.20 11.14 -7.80
C LEU A 214 5.01 11.26 -6.81
N ALA A 215 3.83 10.83 -7.24
CA ALA A 215 2.59 10.98 -6.49
C ALA A 215 1.69 9.73 -6.64
N GLY A 216 2.00 8.69 -5.88
CA GLY A 216 1.45 7.37 -6.09
C GLY A 216 1.85 6.78 -7.45
N SER A 217 1.23 5.70 -7.86
CA SER A 217 1.52 5.01 -9.11
C SER A 217 0.26 4.72 -9.94
N THR A 218 0.49 4.12 -11.12
CA THR A 218 -0.55 3.47 -11.94
C THR A 218 -0.27 1.97 -12.08
N LEU A 219 0.64 1.45 -11.27
CA LEU A 219 1.11 0.07 -11.29
C LEU A 219 -0.03 -0.90 -10.97
N THR A 220 -0.09 -2.01 -11.71
CA THR A 220 -0.88 -3.17 -11.31
C THR A 220 -0.01 -4.15 -10.53
N LEU A 221 -0.61 -4.96 -9.64
CA LEU A 221 0.17 -5.92 -8.86
C LEU A 221 0.85 -6.98 -9.75
N LEU A 222 0.18 -7.41 -10.83
CA LEU A 222 0.80 -8.30 -11.82
C LEU A 222 1.95 -7.60 -12.57
N GLY A 223 1.83 -6.31 -12.83
CA GLY A 223 2.93 -5.48 -13.36
C GLY A 223 4.12 -5.45 -12.41
N ALA A 224 3.87 -5.31 -11.10
CA ALA A 224 4.93 -5.38 -10.09
C ALA A 224 5.66 -6.72 -10.11
N VAL A 225 4.93 -7.84 -10.19
CA VAL A 225 5.53 -9.19 -10.31
C VAL A 225 6.40 -9.29 -11.58
N ARG A 226 5.89 -8.84 -12.74
CA ARG A 226 6.67 -8.83 -13.98
C ARG A 226 7.95 -8.01 -13.86
N ASN A 227 7.86 -6.83 -13.28
CA ASN A 227 8.99 -5.93 -13.10
C ASN A 227 10.06 -6.50 -12.16
N MET A 228 9.67 -7.18 -11.09
CA MET A 228 10.62 -7.88 -10.22
C MET A 228 11.41 -8.94 -11.00
N VAL A 229 10.75 -9.70 -11.86
CA VAL A 229 11.42 -10.71 -12.69
C VAL A 229 12.27 -10.05 -13.78
N GLN A 230 11.72 -9.11 -14.53
CA GLN A 230 12.36 -8.57 -15.73
C GLN A 230 13.43 -7.52 -15.44
N LEU A 231 13.20 -6.66 -14.44
CA LEU A 231 14.10 -5.55 -14.12
C LEU A 231 15.10 -5.90 -13.02
N ALA A 232 14.69 -6.68 -12.03
CA ALA A 232 15.50 -6.99 -10.86
C ALA A 232 16.07 -8.42 -10.84
N ASP A 233 15.78 -9.21 -11.88
CA ASP A 233 16.23 -10.61 -12.00
C ASP A 233 15.89 -11.45 -10.75
N VAL A 234 14.69 -11.25 -10.22
CA VAL A 234 14.16 -12.01 -9.09
C VAL A 234 13.46 -13.26 -9.61
N PRO A 235 13.67 -14.43 -9.01
CA PRO A 235 12.95 -15.64 -9.39
C PRO A 235 11.43 -15.45 -9.37
N LEU A 236 10.72 -15.96 -10.37
CA LEU A 236 9.28 -15.80 -10.49
C LEU A 236 8.53 -16.29 -9.24
N ALA A 237 8.96 -17.39 -8.64
CA ALA A 237 8.35 -17.92 -7.42
C ALA A 237 8.44 -16.92 -6.25
N ASP A 238 9.56 -16.22 -6.11
CA ASP A 238 9.78 -15.21 -5.08
C ASP A 238 8.92 -13.97 -5.35
N ALA A 239 8.85 -13.52 -6.61
CA ALA A 239 8.01 -12.39 -7.00
C ALA A 239 6.52 -12.67 -6.76
N ILE A 240 6.05 -13.89 -7.05
CA ILE A 240 4.67 -14.33 -6.72
C ILE A 240 4.48 -14.41 -5.20
N HIS A 241 5.46 -14.91 -4.45
CA HIS A 241 5.42 -14.93 -2.98
C HIS A 241 5.21 -13.53 -2.42
N MET A 242 5.98 -12.54 -2.89
CA MET A 242 5.88 -11.14 -2.45
C MET A 242 4.50 -10.51 -2.75
N ALA A 243 3.79 -10.99 -3.76
CA ALA A 243 2.46 -10.48 -4.14
C ALA A 243 1.30 -11.28 -3.53
N SER A 244 1.55 -12.39 -2.85
CA SER A 244 0.50 -13.30 -2.38
C SER A 244 0.68 -13.77 -0.93
N LEU A 245 1.59 -14.69 -0.67
CA LEU A 245 1.74 -15.30 0.65
C LEU A 245 2.38 -14.33 1.66
N ALA A 246 3.34 -13.52 1.25
CA ALA A 246 3.98 -12.54 2.13
C ALA A 246 2.97 -11.53 2.70
N PRO A 247 2.13 -10.83 1.90
CA PRO A 247 1.10 -9.94 2.44
C PRO A 247 0.05 -10.68 3.28
N ALA A 248 -0.29 -11.93 2.94
CA ALA A 248 -1.20 -12.74 3.75
C ALA A 248 -0.60 -13.08 5.13
N ARG A 249 0.71 -13.38 5.19
CA ARG A 249 1.43 -13.56 6.47
C ARG A 249 1.49 -12.28 7.28
N MET A 250 1.83 -11.16 6.65
CA MET A 250 1.89 -9.85 7.32
C MET A 250 0.54 -9.50 7.96
N LEU A 251 -0.56 -9.74 7.26
CA LEU A 251 -1.92 -9.48 7.76
C LEU A 251 -2.46 -10.55 8.73
N GLY A 252 -1.74 -11.67 8.93
CA GLY A 252 -2.18 -12.76 9.80
C GLY A 252 -3.33 -13.60 9.23
N ILE A 253 -3.47 -13.68 7.89
CA ILE A 253 -4.54 -14.41 7.19
C ILE A 253 -4.00 -15.52 6.27
N ALA A 254 -2.75 -15.92 6.47
CA ALA A 254 -2.09 -16.91 5.63
C ALA A 254 -2.66 -18.34 5.82
N ASP A 255 -3.43 -18.58 6.86
CA ASP A 255 -4.23 -19.79 7.05
C ASP A 255 -5.33 -19.95 6.00
N ARG A 256 -5.86 -18.84 5.46
CA ARG A 256 -6.98 -18.80 4.53
C ARG A 256 -6.62 -18.39 3.11
N LEU A 257 -5.57 -17.58 2.94
CA LEU A 257 -5.20 -16.93 1.67
C LEU A 257 -3.70 -17.05 1.37
N GLY A 258 -3.31 -16.71 0.15
CA GLY A 258 -1.93 -16.45 -0.26
C GLY A 258 -1.14 -17.65 -0.77
N SER A 259 -1.68 -18.88 -0.73
CA SER A 259 -1.04 -20.05 -1.32
C SER A 259 -2.04 -21.11 -1.76
N LEU A 260 -1.61 -22.01 -2.63
CA LEU A 260 -2.37 -23.16 -3.09
C LEU A 260 -2.22 -24.31 -2.09
N SER A 261 -3.15 -24.38 -1.13
CA SER A 261 -3.18 -25.43 -0.12
C SER A 261 -4.63 -25.85 0.15
N VAL A 262 -4.85 -27.13 0.44
CA VAL A 262 -6.18 -27.66 0.77
C VAL A 262 -6.75 -26.91 1.99
N GLY A 263 -7.99 -26.50 1.91
CA GLY A 263 -8.71 -25.76 2.96
C GLY A 263 -8.62 -24.23 2.83
N LYS A 264 -7.76 -23.70 1.95
CA LYS A 264 -7.73 -22.25 1.67
C LYS A 264 -8.79 -21.83 0.66
N GLN A 265 -9.16 -20.58 0.72
CA GLN A 265 -10.09 -19.98 -0.23
C GLN A 265 -9.50 -20.00 -1.64
N ALA A 266 -10.28 -20.46 -2.60
CA ALA A 266 -9.86 -20.57 -3.99
C ALA A 266 -9.89 -19.20 -4.70
N ASN A 267 -8.93 -18.34 -4.34
CA ASN A 267 -8.61 -17.12 -5.06
C ASN A 267 -7.41 -17.43 -5.95
N LEU A 268 -7.64 -17.66 -7.23
CA LEU A 268 -6.65 -18.22 -8.15
C LEU A 268 -6.49 -17.31 -9.37
N LEU A 269 -5.27 -17.24 -9.86
CA LEU A 269 -4.93 -16.57 -11.10
C LEU A 269 -4.16 -17.55 -11.98
N ALA A 270 -4.70 -17.88 -13.16
CA ALA A 270 -3.97 -18.62 -14.17
C ALA A 270 -3.27 -17.65 -15.11
N LEU A 271 -1.98 -17.86 -15.29
CA LEU A 271 -1.12 -17.06 -16.14
C LEU A 271 -0.57 -17.93 -17.27
N GLY A 272 -0.64 -17.40 -18.47
CA GLY A 272 0.02 -17.98 -19.63
C GLY A 272 1.46 -17.52 -19.76
N ASN A 273 2.02 -17.72 -20.97
CA ASN A 273 3.35 -17.23 -21.32
C ASN A 273 3.44 -15.71 -21.09
N GLU A 274 4.63 -15.24 -20.71
CA GLU A 274 4.93 -13.83 -20.40
C GLU A 274 4.04 -13.26 -19.29
N LEU A 275 3.50 -14.12 -18.42
CA LEU A 275 2.60 -13.78 -17.32
C LEU A 275 1.31 -13.09 -17.84
N ALA A 276 0.85 -13.41 -19.03
CA ALA A 276 -0.43 -12.94 -19.54
C ALA A 276 -1.56 -13.59 -18.74
N GLN A 277 -2.46 -12.76 -18.20
CA GLN A 277 -3.62 -13.25 -17.45
C GLN A 277 -4.56 -14.02 -18.35
N GLN A 278 -4.96 -15.22 -17.94
CA GLN A 278 -5.89 -16.08 -18.67
C GLN A 278 -7.21 -16.25 -17.92
N HIS A 279 -7.16 -16.71 -16.67
CA HIS A 279 -8.34 -16.96 -15.86
C HIS A 279 -8.17 -16.40 -14.45
N ILE A 280 -9.28 -15.95 -13.86
CA ILE A 280 -9.34 -15.47 -12.47
C ILE A 280 -10.47 -16.20 -11.77
N TRP A 281 -10.21 -16.72 -10.57
CA TRP A 281 -11.23 -17.21 -9.65
C TRP A 281 -11.19 -16.43 -8.35
N VAL A 282 -12.35 -16.03 -7.87
CA VAL A 282 -12.54 -15.41 -6.56
C VAL A 282 -13.52 -16.28 -5.77
N ALA A 283 -13.09 -16.76 -4.60
CA ALA A 283 -13.85 -17.70 -3.78
C ALA A 283 -14.38 -18.91 -4.57
N GLY A 284 -13.57 -19.44 -5.49
CA GLY A 284 -13.91 -20.59 -6.33
C GLY A 284 -14.84 -20.30 -7.51
N ARG A 285 -15.23 -19.05 -7.73
CA ARG A 285 -16.03 -18.62 -8.88
C ARG A 285 -15.14 -17.97 -9.92
N GLU A 286 -15.22 -18.43 -11.16
CA GLU A 286 -14.52 -17.79 -12.26
C GLU A 286 -15.13 -16.41 -12.54
N ILE A 287 -14.26 -15.42 -12.69
CA ILE A 287 -14.63 -14.04 -12.99
C ILE A 287 -14.34 -13.78 -14.47
N ASP A 288 -15.37 -13.41 -15.22
CA ASP A 288 -15.19 -12.94 -16.59
C ASP A 288 -14.62 -11.52 -16.57
N PRO A 289 -13.39 -11.29 -17.08
CA PRO A 289 -12.81 -9.95 -17.17
C PRO A 289 -13.68 -8.98 -17.97
N ALA A 290 -14.48 -9.46 -18.92
CA ALA A 290 -15.39 -8.64 -19.70
C ALA A 290 -16.47 -7.94 -18.85
N CYS A 291 -16.82 -8.49 -17.68
CA CYS A 291 -17.75 -7.85 -16.74
C CYS A 291 -17.23 -6.51 -16.20
N PHE A 292 -15.92 -6.25 -16.28
CA PHE A 292 -15.28 -5.01 -15.82
C PHE A 292 -14.89 -4.08 -16.99
N SER A 293 -15.02 -4.54 -18.24
CA SER A 293 -14.68 -3.77 -19.44
C SER A 293 -15.41 -2.43 -19.59
N PRO A 294 -16.66 -2.23 -19.11
CA PRO A 294 -17.32 -0.93 -19.20
C PRO A 294 -16.66 0.19 -18.42
N LEU A 295 -15.84 -0.15 -17.41
CA LEU A 295 -15.10 0.84 -16.60
C LEU A 295 -13.84 1.36 -17.32
N PHE A 296 -13.36 0.65 -18.35
CA PHE A 296 -12.09 0.92 -19.04
C PHE A 296 -12.23 1.03 -20.56
N SER A 297 -13.45 1.02 -21.14
CA SER A 297 -13.62 1.19 -22.57
C SER A 297 -13.54 2.67 -22.96
N GLU A 298 -12.76 2.98 -23.98
CA GLU A 298 -12.56 4.31 -24.57
C GLU A 298 -13.83 5.01 -25.11
N SER A 299 -15.01 4.39 -25.02
CA SER A 299 -16.24 4.85 -25.70
C SER A 299 -17.14 5.78 -24.88
N ARG A 300 -16.69 6.37 -23.76
CA ARG A 300 -17.47 7.39 -23.03
C ARG A 300 -16.79 8.76 -22.94
N VAL A 301 -16.26 9.24 -24.07
CA VAL A 301 -16.05 10.67 -24.27
C VAL A 301 -17.16 11.20 -25.16
N SER A 302 -18.36 11.32 -24.62
CA SER A 302 -19.38 12.21 -25.15
C SER A 302 -19.84 13.12 -24.03
N HIS A 303 -19.63 14.40 -24.26
CA HIS A 303 -20.03 15.55 -23.45
C HIS A 303 -21.35 15.36 -22.67
N GLY A 304 -21.30 15.49 -21.37
CA GLY A 304 -22.45 15.58 -20.51
C GLY A 304 -21.99 15.90 -19.11
N ALA A 305 -22.14 17.17 -18.73
CA ALA A 305 -21.96 17.62 -17.36
C ALA A 305 -22.97 16.94 -16.43
N GLN A 306 -22.52 16.79 -15.18
CA GLN A 306 -23.29 16.47 -13.97
C GLN A 306 -23.44 15.01 -13.58
N GLU A 307 -23.12 14.87 -12.31
CA GLU A 307 -23.42 13.81 -11.35
C GLU A 307 -22.38 12.71 -11.17
N SER A 308 -21.67 12.87 -10.06
CA SER A 308 -20.85 11.86 -9.39
C SER A 308 -21.70 10.63 -9.05
N PRO A 309 -21.10 9.45 -9.14
CA PRO A 309 -20.86 8.76 -7.89
C PRO A 309 -19.39 8.31 -7.80
N CYS A 310 -18.75 8.85 -6.81
CA CYS A 310 -17.50 8.33 -6.30
C CYS A 310 -17.75 7.04 -5.55
N ILE A 311 -17.02 6.03 -5.88
CA ILE A 311 -16.57 5.01 -4.93
C ILE A 311 -15.06 4.98 -5.02
#